data_835bf9159e8fd2bcf9836195bb5c591c
#
_entry.id   835bf9159e8fd2bcf9836195bb5c591c
#
_cell.length_a   1.000
_cell.length_b   1.000
_cell.length_c   1.000
_cell.angle_alpha   90.00
_cell.angle_beta   90.00
_cell.angle_gamma   90.00
#
_symmetry.space_group_name_H-M   'P 1'
#
loop_
_entity.id
_entity.type
_entity.pdbx_description
1 polymer ?
#
loop_
_entity_poly.entity_id
_entity_poly.type
_entity_poly.pdbx_seq_one_letter_code
_entity_poly.pdbx_strand_id
1 'polypeptide(L)'
;MIGIDTNVLVRYIAQDDATQSARATRLLEQECSPATPGFVGLVVLLELVWVSESCYGASRAEIAGIVRRILSIRQLVVQEAETAWQVLRLFESSKADFADCLVERIATSAGCTVVMTFDKAAAKAGMTLLA
;
A
#
# COMPACT_ATOMS: atom_id res chain seq x y z
N MET A 1 4.65 5.10 -19.00
CA MET A 1 4.36 5.21 -17.57
C MET A 1 5.48 5.94 -16.83
N ILE A 2 5.12 6.59 -15.74
CA ILE A 2 6.08 7.33 -14.90
C ILE A 2 6.17 6.59 -13.57
N GLY A 3 7.34 6.09 -13.20
CA GLY A 3 7.54 5.46 -11.89
C GLY A 3 7.44 6.49 -10.76
N ILE A 4 6.71 6.17 -9.69
CA ILE A 4 6.47 7.07 -8.57
C ILE A 4 7.18 6.49 -7.34
N ASP A 5 8.08 7.27 -6.75
CA ASP A 5 8.78 6.89 -5.53
C ASP A 5 7.92 7.21 -4.29
N THR A 6 8.24 6.56 -3.21
CA THR A 6 7.52 6.69 -1.94
C THR A 6 7.40 8.14 -1.48
N ASN A 7 8.48 8.91 -1.55
CA ASN A 7 8.49 10.31 -1.10
C ASN A 7 7.47 11.17 -1.82
N VAL A 8 7.23 10.90 -3.10
CA VAL A 8 6.23 11.65 -3.89
C VAL A 8 4.84 11.39 -3.31
N LEU A 9 4.51 10.13 -3.03
CA LEU A 9 3.22 9.78 -2.43
C LEU A 9 3.07 10.34 -1.02
N VAL A 10 4.12 10.29 -0.21
CA VAL A 10 4.10 10.85 1.14
C VAL A 10 3.79 12.35 1.09
N ARG A 11 4.48 13.10 0.22
CA ARG A 11 4.26 14.55 0.09
C ARG A 11 2.86 14.85 -0.44
N TYR A 12 2.37 14.03 -1.34
CA TYR A 12 1.02 14.19 -1.87
C TYR A 12 -0.06 13.95 -0.81
N ILE A 13 0.10 12.93 0.01
CA ILE A 13 -0.87 12.56 1.05
C ILE A 13 -0.77 13.53 2.25
N ALA A 14 0.43 13.76 2.77
CA ALA A 14 0.64 14.52 4.01
C ALA A 14 0.48 16.04 3.84
N GLN A 15 0.82 16.58 2.68
CA GLN A 15 0.71 18.02 2.39
C GLN A 15 1.42 18.89 3.46
N ASP A 16 2.55 18.41 3.97
CA ASP A 16 3.29 19.05 5.07
C ASP A 16 4.56 19.78 4.64
N ASP A 17 4.84 19.82 3.34
CA ASP A 17 5.95 20.56 2.76
C ASP A 17 5.39 21.35 1.56
N ALA A 18 5.32 22.67 1.71
CA ALA A 18 4.63 23.51 0.72
C ALA A 18 5.18 23.32 -0.71
N THR A 19 6.50 23.27 -0.86
CA THR A 19 7.14 23.16 -2.18
C THR A 19 7.02 21.76 -2.74
N GLN A 20 7.39 20.74 -1.99
CA GLN A 20 7.37 19.35 -2.46
C GLN A 20 5.95 18.83 -2.65
N SER A 21 5.03 19.20 -1.73
CA SER A 21 3.63 18.78 -1.85
C SER A 21 2.96 19.40 -3.07
N ALA A 22 3.26 20.66 -3.40
CA ALA A 22 2.75 21.29 -4.62
C ALA A 22 3.27 20.58 -5.88
N ARG A 23 4.55 20.22 -5.90
CA ARG A 23 5.13 19.47 -7.02
C ARG A 23 4.56 18.07 -7.17
N ALA A 24 4.39 17.36 -6.06
CA ALA A 24 3.79 16.03 -6.06
C ALA A 24 2.35 16.08 -6.56
N THR A 25 1.57 17.03 -6.07
CA THR A 25 0.19 17.25 -6.52
C THR A 25 0.13 17.52 -8.03
N ARG A 26 1.00 18.39 -8.52
CA ARG A 26 1.06 18.70 -9.94
C ARG A 26 1.41 17.48 -10.79
N LEU A 27 2.39 16.69 -10.36
CA LEU A 27 2.77 15.47 -11.06
C LEU A 27 1.59 14.50 -11.14
N LEU A 28 0.96 14.20 -10.01
CA LEU A 28 -0.08 13.18 -9.96
C LEU A 28 -1.40 13.64 -10.56
N GLU A 29 -1.74 14.92 -10.46
CA GLU A 29 -3.04 15.42 -10.91
C GLU A 29 -3.01 16.04 -12.31
N GLN A 30 -1.86 16.51 -12.77
CA GLN A 30 -1.76 17.22 -14.05
C GLN A 30 -0.84 16.54 -15.06
N GLU A 31 0.27 15.95 -14.62
CA GLU A 31 1.24 15.34 -15.54
C GLU A 31 0.96 13.86 -15.78
N CYS A 32 0.49 13.12 -14.76
CA CYS A 32 0.00 11.77 -14.93
C CYS A 32 -1.43 11.78 -15.48
N SER A 33 -1.74 10.81 -16.32
CA SER A 33 -3.06 10.65 -16.93
C SER A 33 -3.33 9.17 -17.15
N PRO A 34 -4.56 8.75 -17.45
CA PRO A 34 -4.82 7.35 -17.83
C PRO A 34 -4.00 6.89 -19.04
N ALA A 35 -3.64 7.79 -19.94
CA ALA A 35 -2.80 7.47 -21.11
C ALA A 35 -1.31 7.39 -20.75
N THR A 36 -0.86 8.17 -19.78
CA THR A 36 0.52 8.16 -19.27
C THR A 36 0.47 8.08 -17.75
N PRO A 37 0.11 6.90 -17.20
CA PRO A 37 -0.11 6.79 -15.76
C PRO A 37 1.18 6.79 -14.95
N GLY A 38 1.03 7.13 -13.67
CA GLY A 38 2.07 6.89 -12.68
C GLY A 38 2.02 5.44 -12.22
N PHE A 39 3.19 4.82 -12.08
CA PHE A 39 3.31 3.44 -11.62
C PHE A 39 3.73 3.41 -10.16
N VAL A 40 2.97 2.69 -9.33
CA VAL A 40 3.24 2.48 -7.91
C VAL A 40 3.53 1.00 -7.68
N GLY A 41 4.78 0.67 -7.37
CA GLY A 41 5.17 -0.71 -7.04
C GLY A 41 4.64 -1.12 -5.66
N LEU A 42 4.52 -2.43 -5.43
CA LEU A 42 4.10 -2.95 -4.12
C LEU A 42 5.07 -2.56 -3.01
N VAL A 43 6.37 -2.50 -3.31
CA VAL A 43 7.39 -2.02 -2.36
C VAL A 43 7.11 -0.59 -1.94
N VAL A 44 6.74 0.27 -2.89
CA VAL A 44 6.40 1.67 -2.60
C VAL A 44 5.15 1.76 -1.74
N LEU A 45 4.14 0.94 -2.04
CA LEU A 45 2.92 0.90 -1.24
C LEU A 45 3.22 0.48 0.20
N LEU A 46 4.06 -0.53 0.38
CA LEU A 46 4.48 -0.99 1.71
C LEU A 46 5.26 0.09 2.45
N GLU A 47 6.19 0.76 1.78
CA GLU A 47 6.95 1.87 2.38
C GLU A 47 6.03 3.03 2.77
N LEU A 48 5.04 3.35 1.94
CA LEU A 48 4.07 4.41 2.25
C LEU A 48 3.31 4.09 3.55
N VAL A 49 2.87 2.84 3.71
CA VAL A 49 2.21 2.40 4.94
C VAL A 49 3.16 2.52 6.13
N TRP A 50 4.39 2.04 5.99
CA TRP A 50 5.39 2.09 7.06
C TRP A 50 5.69 3.52 7.49
N VAL A 51 5.89 4.44 6.54
CA VAL A 51 6.13 5.86 6.83
C VAL A 51 4.90 6.47 7.50
N SER A 52 3.71 6.15 7.04
CA SER A 52 2.46 6.67 7.61
C SER A 52 2.31 6.26 9.07
N GLU A 53 2.63 5.01 9.41
CA GLU A 53 2.61 4.54 10.79
C GLU A 53 3.74 5.16 11.63
N SER A 54 4.98 5.05 11.15
CA SER A 54 6.17 5.35 11.93
C SER A 54 6.44 6.83 12.08
N CYS A 55 6.18 7.63 11.05
CA CYS A 55 6.51 9.05 11.01
C CYS A 55 5.30 9.95 11.26
N TYR A 56 4.10 9.48 10.94
CA TYR A 56 2.87 10.29 11.07
C TYR A 56 1.88 9.73 12.09
N GLY A 57 2.17 8.58 12.71
CA GLY A 57 1.32 7.99 13.72
C GLY A 57 -0.07 7.59 13.20
N ALA A 58 -0.18 7.23 11.94
CA ALA A 58 -1.46 6.86 11.34
C ALA A 58 -2.06 5.62 12.01
N SER A 59 -3.36 5.68 12.30
CA SER A 59 -4.12 4.54 12.81
C SER A 59 -4.38 3.52 11.70
N ARG A 60 -4.83 2.33 12.08
CA ARG A 60 -5.21 1.30 11.08
C ARG A 60 -6.28 1.83 10.12
N ALA A 61 -7.28 2.54 10.62
CA ALA A 61 -8.33 3.12 9.79
C ALA A 61 -7.78 4.17 8.82
N GLU A 62 -6.85 5.00 9.29
CA GLU A 62 -6.19 6.00 8.44
C GLU A 62 -5.33 5.36 7.37
N ILE A 63 -4.59 4.30 7.71
CA ILE A 63 -3.80 3.52 6.75
C ILE A 63 -4.70 2.90 5.69
N ALA A 64 -5.78 2.27 6.10
CA ALA A 64 -6.75 1.69 5.16
C ALA A 64 -7.29 2.76 4.19
N GLY A 65 -7.58 3.95 4.70
CA GLY A 65 -8.02 5.08 3.88
C GLY A 65 -6.96 5.54 2.88
N ILE A 66 -5.71 5.60 3.30
CA ILE A 66 -4.58 5.98 2.43
C ILE A 66 -4.42 4.96 1.30
N VAL A 67 -4.38 3.68 1.63
CA VAL A 67 -4.22 2.61 0.64
C VAL A 67 -5.40 2.61 -0.34
N ARG A 68 -6.63 2.74 0.16
CA ARG A 68 -7.81 2.83 -0.69
C ARG A 68 -7.74 4.01 -1.64
N ARG A 69 -7.29 5.16 -1.15
CA ARG A 69 -7.13 6.36 -1.97
C ARG A 69 -6.14 6.13 -3.11
N ILE A 70 -4.97 5.56 -2.81
CA ILE A 70 -3.95 5.26 -3.84
C ILE A 70 -4.50 4.28 -4.88
N LEU A 71 -5.18 3.24 -4.44
CA LEU A 71 -5.78 2.24 -5.35
C LEU A 71 -6.90 2.82 -6.21
N SER A 72 -7.50 3.93 -5.80
CA SER A 72 -8.66 4.52 -6.48
C SER A 72 -8.30 5.68 -7.41
N ILE A 73 -7.04 6.15 -7.40
CA ILE A 73 -6.62 7.25 -8.28
C ILE A 73 -6.50 6.74 -9.72
N ARG A 74 -7.26 7.34 -10.62
CA ARG A 74 -7.34 6.91 -12.03
C ARG A 74 -6.04 7.06 -12.79
N GLN A 75 -5.22 8.03 -12.43
CA GLN A 75 -3.94 8.31 -13.07
C GLN A 75 -2.81 7.40 -12.58
N LEU A 76 -3.08 6.52 -11.61
CA LEU A 76 -2.09 5.59 -11.07
C LEU A 76 -2.40 4.15 -11.45
N VAL A 77 -1.34 3.42 -11.76
CA VAL A 77 -1.37 1.97 -11.92
C VAL A 77 -0.58 1.40 -10.76
N VAL A 78 -1.26 0.66 -9.89
CA VAL A 78 -0.61 -0.04 -8.78
C VAL A 78 -0.24 -1.45 -9.25
N GLN A 79 1.00 -1.85 -8.99
CA GLN A 79 1.47 -3.19 -9.31
C GLN A 79 0.58 -4.23 -8.63
N GLU A 80 0.17 -5.27 -9.38
CA GLU A 80 -0.69 -6.31 -8.83
C GLU A 80 -1.92 -5.72 -8.10
N ALA A 81 -2.63 -4.82 -8.77
CA ALA A 81 -3.72 -4.06 -8.15
C ALA A 81 -4.80 -4.94 -7.52
N GLU A 82 -5.16 -6.06 -8.16
CA GLU A 82 -6.14 -6.99 -7.59
C GLU A 82 -5.65 -7.58 -6.27
N THR A 83 -4.39 -7.99 -6.21
CA THR A 83 -3.77 -8.49 -4.98
C THR A 83 -3.73 -7.40 -3.92
N ALA A 84 -3.39 -6.16 -4.30
CA ALA A 84 -3.38 -5.03 -3.37
C ALA A 84 -4.76 -4.75 -2.78
N TRP A 85 -5.83 -4.86 -3.57
CA TRP A 85 -7.20 -4.76 -3.06
C TRP A 85 -7.53 -5.88 -2.06
N GLN A 86 -7.08 -7.11 -2.34
CA GLN A 86 -7.24 -8.24 -1.42
C GLN A 86 -6.48 -8.01 -0.11
N VAL A 87 -5.26 -7.46 -0.20
CA VAL A 87 -4.46 -7.07 0.98
C VAL A 87 -5.22 -6.07 1.83
N LEU A 88 -5.78 -5.04 1.21
CA LEU A 88 -6.57 -4.04 1.93
C LEU A 88 -7.75 -4.67 2.66
N ARG A 89 -8.51 -5.53 1.99
CA ARG A 89 -9.65 -6.21 2.61
C ARG A 89 -9.22 -7.09 3.78
N LEU A 90 -8.11 -7.82 3.64
CA LEU A 90 -7.57 -8.65 4.72
C LEU A 90 -7.11 -7.80 5.89
N PHE A 91 -6.44 -6.69 5.61
CA PHE A 91 -6.01 -5.74 6.63
C PHE A 91 -7.20 -5.17 7.42
N GLU A 92 -8.27 -4.80 6.72
CA GLU A 92 -9.47 -4.25 7.36
C GLU A 92 -10.23 -5.29 8.20
N SER A 93 -10.18 -6.57 7.81
CA SER A 93 -10.93 -7.65 8.48
C SER A 93 -10.12 -8.43 9.51
N SER A 94 -8.87 -8.06 9.76
CA SER A 94 -7.98 -8.77 10.69
C SER A 94 -7.23 -7.80 11.58
N LYS A 95 -6.39 -8.36 12.48
CA LYS A 95 -5.48 -7.58 13.33
C LYS A 95 -4.03 -7.68 12.87
N ALA A 96 -3.76 -8.39 11.78
CA ALA A 96 -2.42 -8.50 11.22
C ALA A 96 -1.95 -7.15 10.68
N ASP A 97 -0.65 -6.91 10.71
CA ASP A 97 -0.13 -5.68 10.12
C ASP A 97 -0.19 -5.74 8.58
N PHE A 98 0.00 -4.60 7.95
CA PHE A 98 -0.13 -4.50 6.49
C PHE A 98 0.90 -5.36 5.78
N ALA A 99 2.14 -5.41 6.29
CA ALA A 99 3.21 -6.21 5.70
C ALA A 99 2.85 -7.70 5.70
N ASP A 100 2.30 -8.22 6.80
CA ASP A 100 1.89 -9.62 6.90
C ASP A 100 0.74 -9.93 5.95
N CYS A 101 -0.22 -9.03 5.83
CA CYS A 101 -1.32 -9.18 4.86
C CYS A 101 -0.79 -9.23 3.43
N LEU A 102 0.20 -8.40 3.12
CA LEU A 102 0.83 -8.35 1.80
C LEU A 102 1.60 -9.65 1.51
N VAL A 103 2.38 -10.13 2.47
CA VAL A 103 3.12 -11.40 2.34
C VAL A 103 2.14 -12.55 2.08
N GLU A 104 1.07 -12.64 2.85
CA GLU A 104 0.08 -13.71 2.72
C GLU A 104 -0.60 -13.68 1.34
N ARG A 105 -1.06 -12.52 0.90
CA ARG A 105 -1.77 -12.42 -0.38
C ARG A 105 -0.87 -12.62 -1.59
N ILE A 106 0.37 -12.12 -1.53
CA ILE A 106 1.34 -12.33 -2.61
C ILE A 106 1.69 -13.82 -2.72
N ALA A 107 1.98 -14.47 -1.59
CA ALA A 107 2.33 -15.89 -1.59
C ALA A 107 1.18 -16.75 -2.12
N THR A 108 -0.05 -16.47 -1.68
CA THR A 108 -1.24 -17.18 -2.16
C THR A 108 -1.43 -16.95 -3.67
N SER A 109 -1.26 -15.73 -4.13
CA SER A 109 -1.35 -15.40 -5.55
C SER A 109 -0.28 -16.09 -6.39
N ALA A 110 0.87 -16.36 -5.80
CA ALA A 110 1.97 -17.09 -6.46
C ALA A 110 1.75 -18.62 -6.49
N GLY A 111 0.70 -19.12 -5.84
CA GLY A 111 0.37 -20.54 -5.82
C GLY A 111 0.77 -21.27 -4.56
N CYS A 112 1.20 -20.55 -3.50
CA CYS A 112 1.49 -21.19 -2.22
C CYS A 112 0.19 -21.69 -1.57
N THR A 113 0.20 -22.91 -1.07
CA THR A 113 -0.95 -23.49 -0.39
C THR A 113 -1.00 -23.10 1.09
N VAL A 114 0.16 -22.82 1.67
CA VAL A 114 0.28 -22.32 3.05
C VAL A 114 1.36 -21.24 3.11
N VAL A 115 1.23 -20.34 4.07
CA VAL A 115 2.27 -19.35 4.39
C VAL A 115 2.61 -19.55 5.87
N MET A 116 3.86 -19.89 6.15
CA MET A 116 4.31 -20.19 7.51
C MET A 116 4.74 -18.93 8.24
N THR A 117 4.40 -18.84 9.51
CA THR A 117 4.72 -17.68 10.33
C THR A 117 4.95 -18.10 11.79
N PHE A 118 5.65 -17.26 12.54
CA PHE A 118 5.70 -17.36 14.00
C PHE A 118 4.77 -16.35 14.67
N ASP A 119 4.15 -15.46 13.90
CA ASP A 119 3.29 -14.39 14.42
C ASP A 119 1.85 -14.88 14.57
N LYS A 120 1.30 -14.77 15.77
CA LYS A 120 -0.05 -15.26 16.09
C LYS A 120 -1.14 -14.45 15.36
N ALA A 121 -0.96 -13.14 15.22
CA ALA A 121 -1.93 -12.30 14.54
C ALA A 121 -1.96 -12.62 13.04
N ALA A 122 -0.79 -12.84 12.44
CA ALA A 122 -0.68 -13.25 11.04
C ALA A 122 -1.32 -14.64 10.83
N ALA A 123 -1.13 -15.56 11.76
CA ALA A 123 -1.77 -16.88 11.69
C ALA A 123 -3.29 -16.77 11.72
N LYS A 124 -3.83 -15.91 12.58
CA LYS A 124 -5.28 -15.67 12.62
C LYS A 124 -5.82 -15.03 11.35
N ALA A 125 -4.97 -14.33 10.61
CA ALA A 125 -5.33 -13.67 9.36
C ALA A 125 -5.14 -14.55 8.12
N GLY A 126 -4.80 -15.82 8.28
CA GLY A 126 -4.73 -16.78 7.18
C GLY A 126 -3.41 -17.51 7.02
N MET A 127 -2.35 -17.10 7.73
CA MET A 127 -1.10 -17.83 7.74
C MET A 127 -1.18 -19.04 8.67
N THR A 128 -0.20 -19.92 8.60
CA THR A 128 -0.10 -21.10 9.44
C THR A 128 1.03 -20.91 10.44
N LEU A 129 0.71 -21.07 11.73
CA LEU A 129 1.71 -20.91 12.78
C LEU A 129 2.69 -22.08 12.74
N LEU A 130 3.97 -21.77 12.67
CA LEU A 130 5.02 -22.76 12.75
C LEU A 130 5.26 -23.08 14.24
N ALA A 131 4.94 -24.31 14.59
CA ALA A 131 5.02 -24.76 15.96
C ALA A 131 6.44 -25.24 16.32
#